data_c32d445f2b2b6d27c9c2e601fd7134fa
#
_entry.id   c32d445f2b2b6d27c9c2e601fd7134fa
#
_cell.length_a   1.000
_cell.length_b   1.000
_cell.length_c   1.000
_cell.angle_alpha   90.00
_cell.angle_beta   90.00
_cell.angle_gamma   90.00
#
_symmetry.space_group_name_H-M   'P 1'
#
loop_
_entity.id
_entity.type
_entity.pdbx_description
1 polymer ?
#
loop_
_entity_poly.entity_id
_entity_poly.type
_entity_poly.pdbx_seq_one_letter_code
_entity_poly.pdbx_strand_id
1 'polypeptide(L)'
;MRIPLRLPALIALLILCAASALAQKTSDAERQLFNSVNQERKAHGLPALKYDEALATAARAHAQRMAEQGTISHQLPGEPNLLTRGRAAGAHFSWISENVDEGPNAAAIHQSFMKSPQHRANILDTDMDSAGIGVAERNGQLYAVEDFSKAK
;
A
#
# COMPACT_ATOMS: atom_id res chain seq x y z
N MET A 1 39.33 33.27 19.86
CA MET A 1 37.91 33.36 20.20
C MET A 1 37.14 32.56 19.14
N ARG A 2 36.70 31.33 19.46
CA ARG A 2 36.00 30.45 18.50
C ARG A 2 34.50 30.66 18.71
N ILE A 3 33.83 31.16 17.67
CA ILE A 3 32.38 31.32 17.63
C ILE A 3 31.79 29.92 17.37
N PRO A 4 30.93 29.38 18.23
CA PRO A 4 30.27 28.13 17.95
C PRO A 4 29.20 28.34 16.84
N LEU A 5 29.35 27.66 15.73
CA LEU A 5 28.38 27.61 14.65
C LEU A 5 27.08 26.94 15.17
N ARG A 6 26.10 27.75 15.52
CA ARG A 6 24.75 27.29 15.87
C ARG A 6 23.96 27.02 14.59
N LEU A 7 24.12 25.83 14.03
CA LEU A 7 23.22 25.25 13.02
C LEU A 7 22.44 24.12 13.73
N PRO A 8 21.25 23.80 13.43
CA PRO A 8 20.04 24.47 13.01
C PRO A 8 18.78 23.75 13.54
N ALA A 9 18.22 24.22 14.59
CA ALA A 9 16.91 23.77 15.03
C ALA A 9 15.82 23.93 13.93
N LEU A 10 16.01 24.93 13.04
CA LEU A 10 15.05 25.21 11.96
C LEU A 10 15.05 24.15 10.85
N ILE A 11 16.23 23.63 10.47
CA ILE A 11 16.34 22.61 9.42
C ILE A 11 15.77 21.27 9.93
N ALA A 12 16.05 20.90 11.16
CA ALA A 12 15.50 19.70 11.78
C ALA A 12 13.96 19.75 11.88
N LEU A 13 13.39 20.92 12.21
CA LEU A 13 11.94 21.12 12.29
C LEU A 13 11.27 21.02 10.94
N LEU A 14 11.87 21.58 9.87
CA LEU A 14 11.35 21.49 8.51
C LEU A 14 11.35 20.04 7.97
N ILE A 15 12.40 19.28 8.25
CA ILE A 15 12.48 17.86 7.86
C ILE A 15 11.42 17.04 8.57
N LEU A 16 11.19 17.27 9.87
CA LEU A 16 10.19 16.56 10.65
C LEU A 16 8.76 16.86 10.16
N CYS A 17 8.45 18.11 9.82
CA CYS A 17 7.16 18.50 9.25
C CYS A 17 6.92 17.87 7.87
N ALA A 18 7.93 17.82 7.01
CA ALA A 18 7.82 17.20 5.69
C ALA A 18 7.59 15.68 5.78
N ALA A 19 8.29 14.99 6.66
CA ALA A 19 8.11 13.55 6.89
C ALA A 19 6.71 13.23 7.43
N SER A 20 6.19 14.05 8.34
CA SER A 20 4.84 13.89 8.88
C SER A 20 3.76 14.10 7.82
N ALA A 21 3.92 15.11 6.94
CA ALA A 21 2.99 15.37 5.85
C ALA A 21 2.98 14.25 4.81
N LEU A 22 4.13 13.66 4.50
CA LEU A 22 4.24 12.53 3.60
C LEU A 22 3.60 11.25 4.19
N ALA A 23 3.86 10.96 5.44
CA ALA A 23 3.23 9.83 6.14
C ALA A 23 1.70 9.98 6.18
N GLN A 24 1.19 11.19 6.39
CA GLN A 24 -0.24 11.46 6.36
C GLN A 24 -0.83 11.24 4.95
N LYS A 25 -0.15 11.71 3.90
CA LYS A 25 -0.58 11.54 2.51
C LYS A 25 -0.69 10.06 2.13
N THR A 26 0.30 9.22 2.49
CA THR A 26 0.27 7.78 2.21
C THR A 26 -0.83 7.08 2.99
N SER A 27 -1.01 7.39 4.28
CA SER A 27 -2.09 6.84 5.11
C SER A 27 -3.49 7.22 4.58
N ASP A 28 -3.68 8.44 4.09
CA ASP A 28 -4.94 8.87 3.47
C ASP A 28 -5.20 8.11 2.16
N ALA A 29 -4.17 7.87 1.36
CA ALA A 29 -4.27 7.10 0.13
C ALA A 29 -4.61 5.61 0.40
N GLU A 30 -4.00 4.99 1.42
CA GLU A 30 -4.33 3.62 1.86
C GLU A 30 -5.80 3.51 2.26
N ARG A 31 -6.28 4.44 3.08
CA ARG A 31 -7.68 4.48 3.50
C ARG A 31 -8.63 4.67 2.33
N GLN A 32 -8.29 5.56 1.38
CA GLN A 32 -9.08 5.79 0.18
C GLN A 32 -9.14 4.53 -0.69
N LEU A 33 -8.03 3.84 -0.94
CA LEU A 33 -8.00 2.60 -1.70
C LEU A 33 -8.84 1.52 -1.04
N PHE A 34 -8.67 1.28 0.26
CA PHE A 34 -9.46 0.28 1.00
C PHE A 34 -10.96 0.57 0.94
N ASN A 35 -11.36 1.83 1.10
CA ASN A 35 -12.75 2.23 0.98
C ASN A 35 -13.29 2.03 -0.43
N SER A 36 -12.50 2.35 -1.47
CA SER A 36 -12.88 2.16 -2.87
C SER A 36 -13.08 0.68 -3.21
N VAL A 37 -12.18 -0.20 -2.75
CA VAL A 37 -12.34 -1.67 -2.87
C VAL A 37 -13.69 -2.11 -2.28
N ASN A 38 -14.00 -1.68 -1.05
CA ASN A 38 -15.25 -2.07 -0.40
C ASN A 38 -16.50 -1.43 -1.02
N GLN A 39 -16.39 -0.25 -1.62
CA GLN A 39 -17.46 0.34 -2.41
C GLN A 39 -17.77 -0.47 -3.68
N GLU A 40 -16.73 -0.91 -4.41
CA GLU A 40 -16.89 -1.79 -5.58
C GLU A 40 -17.51 -3.13 -5.20
N ARG A 41 -17.04 -3.75 -4.13
CA ARG A 41 -17.61 -5.01 -3.62
C ARG A 41 -19.08 -4.85 -3.28
N LYS A 42 -19.44 -3.81 -2.57
CA LYS A 42 -20.84 -3.48 -2.25
C LYS A 42 -21.69 -3.27 -3.51
N ALA A 43 -21.17 -2.55 -4.50
CA ALA A 43 -21.87 -2.32 -5.77
C ALA A 43 -22.13 -3.62 -6.55
N HIS A 44 -21.31 -4.65 -6.32
CA HIS A 44 -21.45 -5.99 -6.89
C HIS A 44 -22.14 -7.00 -5.95
N GLY A 45 -22.75 -6.55 -4.85
CA GLY A 45 -23.47 -7.40 -3.90
C GLY A 45 -22.57 -8.31 -3.05
N LEU A 46 -21.28 -8.00 -2.94
CA LEU A 46 -20.32 -8.78 -2.18
C LEU A 46 -20.14 -8.24 -0.76
N PRO A 47 -19.82 -9.09 0.23
CA PRO A 47 -19.44 -8.65 1.56
C PRO A 47 -18.21 -7.75 1.53
N ALA A 48 -18.18 -6.74 2.40
CA ALA A 48 -16.99 -5.92 2.59
C ALA A 48 -15.86 -6.74 3.18
N LEU A 49 -14.64 -6.48 2.71
CA LEU A 49 -13.42 -7.05 3.28
C LEU A 49 -13.12 -6.40 4.63
N LYS A 50 -12.57 -7.18 5.55
CA LYS A 50 -12.00 -6.69 6.80
C LYS A 50 -10.59 -6.16 6.55
N TYR A 51 -10.23 -5.10 7.25
CA TYR A 51 -8.86 -4.62 7.21
C TYR A 51 -7.95 -5.54 8.03
N ASP A 52 -6.83 -5.97 7.43
CA ASP A 52 -5.80 -6.80 8.08
C ASP A 52 -4.49 -6.00 8.18
N GLU A 53 -4.11 -5.64 9.40
CA GLU A 53 -2.90 -4.83 9.65
C GLU A 53 -1.60 -5.59 9.34
N ALA A 54 -1.58 -6.91 9.47
CA ALA A 54 -0.41 -7.70 9.11
C ALA A 54 -0.19 -7.70 7.59
N LEU A 55 -1.26 -7.86 6.80
CA LEU A 55 -1.20 -7.70 5.35
C LEU A 55 -0.80 -6.27 4.97
N ALA A 56 -1.38 -5.26 5.62
CA ALA A 56 -1.01 -3.85 5.36
C ALA A 56 0.46 -3.57 5.67
N THR A 57 1.02 -4.18 6.70
CA THR A 57 2.46 -4.08 7.01
C THR A 57 3.31 -4.68 5.90
N ALA A 58 2.95 -5.86 5.38
CA ALA A 58 3.64 -6.48 4.24
C ALA A 58 3.52 -5.63 2.98
N ALA A 59 2.31 -5.15 2.69
CA ALA A 59 2.02 -4.29 1.54
C ALA A 59 2.80 -2.96 1.57
N ARG A 60 2.89 -2.30 2.73
CA ARG A 60 3.69 -1.06 2.90
C ARG A 60 5.17 -1.31 2.64
N ALA A 61 5.71 -2.41 3.18
CA ALA A 61 7.12 -2.76 2.96
C ALA A 61 7.41 -3.00 1.48
N HIS A 62 6.50 -3.66 0.76
CA HIS A 62 6.64 -3.88 -0.68
C HIS A 62 6.47 -2.58 -1.48
N ALA A 63 5.46 -1.76 -1.19
CA ALA A 63 5.26 -0.46 -1.81
C ALA A 63 6.49 0.45 -1.65
N GLN A 64 7.10 0.46 -0.45
CA GLN A 64 8.32 1.20 -0.20
C GLN A 64 9.48 0.75 -1.09
N ARG A 65 9.68 -0.56 -1.26
CA ARG A 65 10.72 -1.11 -2.15
C ARG A 65 10.46 -0.75 -3.61
N MET A 66 9.22 -0.84 -4.07
CA MET A 66 8.85 -0.42 -5.43
C MET A 66 9.16 1.07 -5.64
N ALA A 67 8.78 1.92 -4.70
CA ALA A 67 9.08 3.35 -4.75
C ALA A 67 10.60 3.62 -4.77
N GLU A 68 11.39 2.96 -3.91
CA GLU A 68 12.85 3.11 -3.88
C GLU A 68 13.51 2.73 -5.21
N GLN A 69 13.01 1.71 -5.88
CA GLN A 69 13.53 1.25 -7.18
C GLN A 69 12.90 1.99 -8.37
N GLY A 70 11.77 2.69 -8.17
CA GLY A 70 11.04 3.39 -9.23
C GLY A 70 10.45 2.41 -10.26
N THR A 71 9.92 1.27 -9.80
CA THR A 71 9.32 0.24 -10.66
C THR A 71 8.23 -0.52 -9.91
N ILE A 72 7.23 -1.00 -10.65
CA ILE A 72 6.20 -1.89 -10.13
C ILE A 72 6.52 -3.34 -10.45
N SER A 73 6.31 -4.23 -9.49
CA SER A 73 6.53 -5.68 -9.65
C SER A 73 5.85 -6.42 -8.49
N HIS A 74 5.35 -7.62 -8.75
CA HIS A 74 4.87 -8.51 -7.68
C HIS A 74 5.99 -9.09 -6.82
N GLN A 75 7.22 -9.11 -7.32
CA GLN A 75 8.40 -9.55 -6.59
C GLN A 75 9.65 -8.86 -7.15
N LEU A 76 10.30 -8.05 -6.34
CA LEU A 76 11.54 -7.39 -6.71
C LEU A 76 12.75 -8.33 -6.51
N PRO A 77 13.89 -8.09 -7.19
CA PRO A 77 15.10 -8.87 -6.97
C PRO A 77 15.52 -8.89 -5.49
N GLY A 78 15.76 -10.09 -4.96
CA GLY A 78 16.14 -10.29 -3.56
C GLY A 78 15.02 -10.14 -2.54
N GLU A 79 13.78 -9.92 -2.98
CA GLU A 79 12.61 -9.86 -2.12
C GLU A 79 11.93 -11.24 -2.00
N PRO A 80 11.42 -11.60 -0.81
CA PRO A 80 10.57 -12.78 -0.67
C PRO A 80 9.28 -12.63 -1.50
N ASN A 81 8.72 -13.75 -1.94
CA ASN A 81 7.42 -13.75 -2.63
C ASN A 81 6.28 -13.30 -1.71
N LEU A 82 5.13 -12.98 -2.30
CA LEU A 82 3.93 -12.49 -1.62
C LEU A 82 3.54 -13.35 -0.40
N LEU A 83 3.46 -14.67 -0.58
CA LEU A 83 3.08 -15.59 0.50
C LEU A 83 4.04 -15.51 1.69
N THR A 84 5.34 -15.42 1.42
CA THR A 84 6.38 -15.30 2.46
C THR A 84 6.34 -13.93 3.13
N ARG A 85 6.13 -12.84 2.37
CA ARG A 85 5.99 -11.48 2.92
C ARG A 85 4.80 -11.40 3.88
N GLY A 86 3.62 -11.88 3.46
CA GLY A 86 2.41 -11.88 4.29
C GLY A 86 2.60 -12.66 5.59
N ARG A 87 3.13 -13.88 5.51
CA ARG A 87 3.39 -14.71 6.71
C ARG A 87 4.43 -14.11 7.64
N ALA A 88 5.50 -13.54 7.09
CA ALA A 88 6.55 -12.91 7.90
C ALA A 88 6.03 -11.67 8.65
N ALA A 89 5.02 -10.98 8.10
CA ALA A 89 4.33 -9.87 8.77
C ALA A 89 3.30 -10.33 9.82
N GLY A 90 3.06 -11.64 9.94
CA GLY A 90 2.13 -12.23 10.92
C GLY A 90 0.72 -12.48 10.39
N ALA A 91 0.47 -12.36 9.09
CA ALA A 91 -0.84 -12.66 8.51
C ALA A 91 -1.10 -14.19 8.47
N HIS A 92 -2.35 -14.58 8.78
CA HIS A 92 -2.80 -15.95 8.78
C HIS A 92 -3.87 -16.16 7.71
N PHE A 93 -3.52 -16.85 6.63
CA PHE A 93 -4.41 -17.06 5.49
C PHE A 93 -4.26 -18.45 4.89
N SER A 94 -5.31 -18.90 4.20
CA SER A 94 -5.32 -20.10 3.36
C SER A 94 -5.03 -19.74 1.89
N TRP A 95 -5.37 -18.53 1.45
CA TRP A 95 -5.12 -18.00 0.12
C TRP A 95 -4.77 -16.53 0.19
N ILE A 96 -3.93 -16.05 -0.76
CA ILE A 96 -3.53 -14.66 -0.89
C ILE A 96 -3.36 -14.27 -2.36
N SER A 97 -3.77 -13.06 -2.72
CA SER A 97 -3.53 -12.45 -4.02
C SER A 97 -3.14 -10.97 -3.87
N GLU A 98 -2.59 -10.37 -4.92
CA GLU A 98 -2.02 -9.03 -4.85
C GLU A 98 -2.35 -8.22 -6.11
N ASN A 99 -2.65 -6.94 -5.92
CA ASN A 99 -2.64 -5.91 -6.95
C ASN A 99 -1.49 -4.95 -6.68
N VAL A 100 -0.75 -4.56 -7.71
CA VAL A 100 0.29 -3.53 -7.65
C VAL A 100 0.12 -2.56 -8.81
N ASP A 101 0.29 -1.27 -8.54
CA ASP A 101 0.26 -0.21 -9.54
C ASP A 101 0.93 1.07 -9.02
N GLU A 102 1.17 2.02 -9.92
CA GLU A 102 1.63 3.37 -9.59
C GLU A 102 0.72 4.42 -10.24
N GLY A 103 0.65 5.59 -9.63
CA GLY A 103 -0.17 6.67 -10.16
C GLY A 103 -0.10 7.95 -9.35
N PRO A 104 -0.69 9.04 -9.87
CA PRO A 104 -0.60 10.36 -9.23
C PRO A 104 -1.42 10.46 -7.93
N ASN A 105 -2.42 9.60 -7.74
CA ASN A 105 -3.27 9.56 -6.56
C ASN A 105 -4.03 8.22 -6.45
N ALA A 106 -4.61 7.96 -5.30
CA ALA A 106 -5.36 6.73 -5.01
C ALA A 106 -6.56 6.50 -5.95
N ALA A 107 -7.26 7.56 -6.36
CA ALA A 107 -8.40 7.42 -7.26
C ALA A 107 -7.98 6.94 -8.66
N ALA A 108 -6.87 7.47 -9.20
CA ALA A 108 -6.32 7.05 -10.47
C ALA A 108 -5.84 5.59 -10.43
N ILE A 109 -5.17 5.20 -9.34
CA ILE A 109 -4.72 3.82 -9.12
C ILE A 109 -5.92 2.86 -9.05
N HIS A 110 -6.92 3.17 -8.25
CA HIS A 110 -8.13 2.34 -8.16
C HIS A 110 -8.84 2.21 -9.51
N GLN A 111 -8.94 3.30 -10.28
CA GLN A 111 -9.52 3.26 -11.62
C GLN A 111 -8.69 2.36 -12.56
N SER A 112 -7.37 2.38 -12.46
CA SER A 112 -6.47 1.50 -13.21
C SER A 112 -6.72 0.03 -12.85
N PHE A 113 -6.79 -0.29 -11.56
CA PHE A 113 -7.12 -1.64 -11.11
C PHE A 113 -8.46 -2.14 -11.65
N MET A 114 -9.51 -1.31 -11.60
CA MET A 114 -10.84 -1.69 -12.09
C MET A 114 -10.92 -1.85 -13.62
N LYS A 115 -10.03 -1.19 -14.39
CA LYS A 115 -9.91 -1.37 -15.85
C LYS A 115 -9.14 -2.62 -16.25
N SER A 116 -8.29 -3.15 -15.37
CA SER A 116 -7.55 -4.39 -15.60
C SER A 116 -8.38 -5.61 -15.20
N PRO A 117 -8.68 -6.55 -16.11
CA PRO A 117 -9.47 -7.73 -15.79
C PRO A 117 -8.87 -8.55 -14.62
N GLN A 118 -7.55 -8.68 -14.56
CA GLN A 118 -6.86 -9.43 -13.52
C GLN A 118 -6.95 -8.75 -12.14
N HIS A 119 -6.65 -7.45 -12.06
CA HIS A 119 -6.73 -6.70 -10.82
C HIS A 119 -8.18 -6.60 -10.31
N ARG A 120 -9.12 -6.34 -11.23
CA ARG A 120 -10.55 -6.32 -10.92
C ARG A 120 -11.03 -7.66 -10.38
N ALA A 121 -10.55 -8.78 -10.92
CA ALA A 121 -10.90 -10.11 -10.43
C ALA A 121 -10.47 -10.30 -8.96
N ASN A 122 -9.28 -9.83 -8.56
CA ASN A 122 -8.84 -9.87 -7.16
C ASN A 122 -9.74 -9.04 -6.23
N ILE A 123 -10.14 -7.83 -6.66
CA ILE A 123 -11.03 -6.94 -5.89
C ILE A 123 -12.41 -7.58 -5.67
N LEU A 124 -12.92 -8.28 -6.68
CA LEU A 124 -14.27 -8.87 -6.68
C LEU A 124 -14.27 -10.37 -6.37
N ASP A 125 -13.14 -10.93 -5.94
CA ASP A 125 -13.07 -12.34 -5.57
C ASP A 125 -13.97 -12.63 -4.37
N THR A 126 -14.92 -13.57 -4.57
CA THR A 126 -15.92 -13.95 -3.56
C THR A 126 -15.32 -14.72 -2.40
N ASP A 127 -14.15 -15.32 -2.58
CA ASP A 127 -13.48 -16.11 -1.57
C ASP A 127 -12.66 -15.26 -0.58
N MET A 128 -12.36 -14.02 -0.92
CA MET A 128 -11.61 -13.11 -0.05
C MET A 128 -12.48 -12.50 1.04
N ASP A 129 -11.94 -12.43 2.24
CA ASP A 129 -12.60 -11.87 3.42
C ASP A 129 -11.81 -10.72 4.08
N SER A 130 -10.55 -10.55 3.74
CA SER A 130 -9.67 -9.54 4.32
C SER A 130 -8.77 -8.89 3.27
N ALA A 131 -8.33 -7.65 3.55
CA ALA A 131 -7.32 -6.96 2.75
C ALA A 131 -6.43 -6.06 3.59
N GLY A 132 -5.17 -5.94 3.16
CA GLY A 132 -4.23 -4.94 3.65
C GLY A 132 -3.74 -4.07 2.50
N ILE A 133 -3.66 -2.77 2.73
CA ILE A 133 -3.24 -1.79 1.73
C ILE A 133 -1.93 -1.14 2.17
N GLY A 134 -0.98 -1.04 1.25
CA GLY A 134 0.26 -0.32 1.44
C GLY A 134 0.50 0.70 0.35
N VAL A 135 0.93 1.89 0.73
CA VAL A 135 1.27 2.97 -0.21
C VAL A 135 2.60 3.59 0.19
N ALA A 136 3.45 3.82 -0.81
CA ALA A 136 4.65 4.64 -0.69
C ALA A 136 4.63 5.73 -1.75
N GLU A 137 5.38 6.81 -1.53
CA GLU A 137 5.45 7.92 -2.49
C GLU A 137 6.90 8.17 -2.90
N ARG A 138 7.10 8.43 -4.18
CA ARG A 138 8.36 8.91 -4.73
C ARG A 138 8.10 9.90 -5.85
N ASN A 139 8.71 11.08 -5.77
CA ASN A 139 8.66 12.12 -6.82
C ASN A 139 7.23 12.49 -7.26
N GLY A 140 6.27 12.52 -6.32
CA GLY A 140 4.87 12.84 -6.60
C GLY A 140 4.03 11.66 -7.10
N GLN A 141 4.62 10.48 -7.35
CA GLN A 141 3.92 9.26 -7.69
C GLN A 141 3.69 8.39 -6.45
N LEU A 142 2.52 7.80 -6.35
CA LEU A 142 2.21 6.77 -5.37
C LEU A 142 2.47 5.40 -5.97
N TYR A 143 3.08 4.54 -5.19
CA TYR A 143 3.23 3.10 -5.44
C TYR A 143 2.30 2.39 -4.48
N ALA A 144 1.35 1.64 -5.00
CA ALA A 144 0.31 1.01 -4.19
C ALA A 144 0.32 -0.50 -4.32
N VAL A 145 0.03 -1.15 -3.20
CA VAL A 145 -0.13 -2.59 -3.07
C VAL A 145 -1.45 -2.85 -2.36
N GLU A 146 -2.26 -3.74 -2.91
CA GLU A 146 -3.46 -4.30 -2.28
C GLU A 146 -3.26 -5.80 -2.12
N ASP A 147 -3.05 -6.26 -0.90
CA ASP A 147 -2.98 -7.69 -0.55
C ASP A 147 -4.35 -8.17 -0.08
N PHE A 148 -4.92 -9.14 -0.78
CA PHE A 148 -6.20 -9.77 -0.45
C PHE A 148 -5.97 -11.15 0.11
N SER A 149 -6.75 -11.55 1.13
CA SER A 149 -6.63 -12.87 1.68
C SER A 149 -7.97 -13.52 2.03
N LYS A 150 -7.94 -14.87 2.01
CA LYS A 150 -8.93 -15.70 2.65
C LYS A 150 -8.35 -16.17 3.98
N ALA A 151 -8.96 -15.81 5.10
CA ALA A 151 -8.54 -16.25 6.42
C ALA A 151 -8.52 -17.78 6.54
N LYS A 152 -7.73 -18.30 7.48
CA LYS A 152 -7.71 -19.72 7.83
C LYS A 152 -8.86 -20.06 8.75
#